data_7a2cb4b83f2cd38551602a1cfff26902
#
_entry.id   7a2cb4b83f2cd38551602a1cfff26902
#
_cell.length_a   1.000
_cell.length_b   1.000
_cell.length_c   1.000
_cell.angle_alpha   90.00
_cell.angle_beta   90.00
_cell.angle_gamma   90.00
#
_symmetry.space_group_name_H-M   'P 1'
#
loop_
_entity.id
_entity.type
_entity.pdbx_description
1 polymer ?
#
loop_
_entity_poly.entity_id
_entity_poly.type
_entity_poly.pdbx_seq_one_letter_code
_entity_poly.pdbx_strand_id
1 'polypeptide(L)'
;SAAVLYFTIGQKSLKQHGQAVATPLQKAAVSSNDRKHEKLTQARYALSMIVSRDTQQSTPDQMATATIETITENTHDAIIGPLVFFVLLGVPGAVLFRLANTLDAMWGYRTPRYELFGKCAARMDDILGYVPARLTSILMALSNPVNFTKAMKSILFTGRRWYSTNAGLVMAAGAGALNIRLGGDAIYNGISKKRLMLGHDEDAESAQASDIQRSIW
;
A
#
# COMPACT_ATOMS: atom_id res chain seq x y z
N SER A 1 23.18 16.44 -2.98
CA SER A 1 22.28 15.56 -3.75
C SER A 1 21.86 14.33 -2.96
N ALA A 2 22.79 13.56 -2.38
CA ALA A 2 22.49 12.34 -1.60
C ALA A 2 21.59 12.60 -0.39
N ALA A 3 21.80 13.69 0.35
CA ALA A 3 20.98 14.04 1.51
C ALA A 3 19.51 14.28 1.11
N VAL A 4 19.26 15.02 0.03
CA VAL A 4 17.89 15.27 -0.42
C VAL A 4 17.22 13.97 -0.87
N LEU A 5 17.91 13.12 -1.62
CA LEU A 5 17.40 11.80 -1.99
C LEU A 5 17.05 10.95 -0.77
N TYR A 6 17.91 10.95 0.26
CA TYR A 6 17.63 10.25 1.52
C TYR A 6 16.32 10.71 2.18
N PHE A 7 16.05 12.02 2.19
CA PHE A 7 14.80 12.57 2.75
C PHE A 7 13.58 12.32 1.85
N THR A 8 13.76 12.09 0.55
CA THR A 8 12.64 11.78 -0.35
C THR A 8 12.25 10.30 -0.30
N ILE A 9 13.13 9.42 0.16
CA ILE A 9 12.89 7.96 0.25
C ILE A 9 12.37 7.59 1.63
N GLY A 10 11.17 7.02 1.68
CA GLY A 10 10.46 6.64 2.91
C GLY A 10 10.68 5.20 3.39
N GLN A 11 11.68 4.46 2.88
CA GLN A 11 11.86 3.03 3.16
C GLN A 11 11.94 2.68 4.64
N LYS A 12 12.71 3.43 5.42
CA LYS A 12 12.86 3.19 6.87
C LYS A 12 11.53 3.36 7.61
N SER A 13 10.81 4.43 7.30
CA SER A 13 9.50 4.72 7.89
C SER A 13 8.48 3.64 7.53
N LEU A 14 8.43 3.23 6.25
CA LEU A 14 7.55 2.18 5.75
C LEU A 14 7.76 0.86 6.50
N LYS A 15 9.03 0.44 6.65
CA LYS A 15 9.40 -0.75 7.42
C LYS A 15 8.97 -0.65 8.89
N GLN A 16 9.22 0.48 9.54
CA GLN A 16 8.84 0.70 10.94
C GLN A 16 7.32 0.63 11.13
N HIS A 17 6.54 1.25 10.27
CA HIS A 17 5.08 1.20 10.32
C HIS A 17 4.53 -0.20 10.06
N GLY A 18 5.05 -0.93 9.08
CA GLY A 18 4.66 -2.31 8.84
C GLY A 18 4.95 -3.20 10.06
N GLN A 19 6.14 -3.06 10.67
CA GLN A 19 6.51 -3.83 11.85
C GLN A 19 5.69 -3.45 13.10
N ALA A 20 5.28 -2.19 13.24
CA ALA A 20 4.42 -1.75 14.35
C ALA A 20 3.05 -2.43 14.34
N VAL A 21 2.53 -2.81 13.18
CA VAL A 21 1.30 -3.60 13.06
C VAL A 21 1.59 -5.10 13.15
N ALA A 22 2.60 -5.60 12.43
CA ALA A 22 2.91 -7.03 12.35
C ALA A 22 3.27 -7.64 13.71
N THR A 23 4.10 -6.93 14.51
CA THR A 23 4.59 -7.45 15.79
C THR A 23 3.48 -7.76 16.79
N PRO A 24 2.55 -6.86 17.10
CA PRO A 24 1.44 -7.17 18.00
C PRO A 24 0.48 -8.20 17.40
N LEU A 25 0.24 -8.23 16.08
CA LEU A 25 -0.58 -9.25 15.43
C LEU A 25 0.01 -10.66 15.63
N GLN A 26 1.31 -10.84 15.39
CA GLN A 26 1.99 -12.12 15.58
C GLN A 26 1.95 -12.57 17.06
N LYS A 27 2.17 -11.63 17.98
CA LYS A 27 2.07 -11.90 19.42
C LYS A 27 0.65 -12.29 19.83
N ALA A 28 -0.38 -11.68 19.24
CA ALA A 28 -1.78 -12.00 19.52
C ALA A 28 -2.13 -13.44 19.13
N ALA A 29 -1.54 -13.97 18.06
CA ALA A 29 -1.80 -15.33 17.57
C ALA A 29 -1.35 -16.42 18.57
N VAL A 30 -0.33 -16.16 19.39
CA VAL A 30 0.26 -17.11 20.35
C VAL A 30 -0.05 -16.77 21.81
N SER A 31 -0.87 -15.74 22.08
CA SER A 31 -1.18 -15.26 23.43
C SER A 31 -2.46 -15.87 23.99
N SER A 32 -2.55 -15.96 25.33
CA SER A 32 -3.80 -16.25 26.05
C SER A 32 -4.84 -15.14 25.82
N ASN A 33 -6.13 -15.46 26.04
CA ASN A 33 -7.25 -14.59 25.68
C ASN A 33 -7.12 -13.12 26.16
N ASP A 34 -6.71 -12.90 27.41
CA ASP A 34 -6.58 -11.55 27.96
C ASP A 34 -5.50 -10.73 27.26
N ARG A 35 -4.32 -11.32 27.06
CA ARG A 35 -3.20 -10.68 26.35
C ARG A 35 -3.46 -10.56 24.85
N LYS A 36 -4.26 -11.47 24.27
CA LYS A 36 -4.66 -11.39 22.86
C LYS A 36 -5.46 -10.13 22.57
N HIS A 37 -6.44 -9.81 23.41
CA HIS A 37 -7.25 -8.58 23.24
C HIS A 37 -6.40 -7.31 23.27
N GLU A 38 -5.49 -7.22 24.23
CA GLU A 38 -4.55 -6.10 24.33
C GLU A 38 -3.68 -5.96 23.08
N LYS A 39 -3.13 -7.07 22.57
CA LYS A 39 -2.27 -7.06 21.38
C LYS A 39 -3.04 -6.67 20.11
N LEU A 40 -4.29 -7.15 19.96
CA LEU A 40 -5.14 -6.72 18.84
C LEU A 40 -5.47 -5.22 18.90
N THR A 41 -5.71 -4.68 20.10
CA THR A 41 -5.92 -3.24 20.29
C THR A 41 -4.69 -2.42 19.90
N GLN A 42 -3.50 -2.88 20.30
CA GLN A 42 -2.23 -2.28 19.89
C GLN A 42 -2.05 -2.29 18.36
N ALA A 43 -2.36 -3.42 17.69
CA ALA A 43 -2.28 -3.53 16.24
C ALA A 43 -3.27 -2.60 15.53
N ARG A 44 -4.52 -2.50 16.01
CA ARG A 44 -5.54 -1.58 15.47
C ARG A 44 -5.10 -0.13 15.59
N TYR A 45 -4.52 0.26 16.72
CA TYR A 45 -3.98 1.60 16.90
C TYR A 45 -2.83 1.88 15.94
N ALA A 46 -1.85 0.98 15.83
CA ALA A 46 -0.74 1.13 14.90
C ALA A 46 -1.24 1.24 13.43
N LEU A 47 -2.24 0.44 13.05
CA LEU A 47 -2.84 0.49 11.73
C LEU A 47 -3.56 1.82 11.48
N SER A 48 -4.28 2.37 12.46
CA SER A 48 -4.99 3.64 12.31
C SER A 48 -4.07 4.83 12.02
N MET A 49 -2.78 4.70 12.31
CA MET A 49 -1.78 5.74 12.01
C MET A 49 -1.32 5.74 10.54
N ILE A 50 -1.66 4.71 9.76
CA ILE A 50 -1.17 4.53 8.39
C ILE A 50 -2.27 4.31 7.36
N VAL A 51 -3.53 4.20 7.78
CA VAL A 51 -4.68 4.03 6.88
C VAL A 51 -5.78 5.04 7.19
N SER A 52 -6.56 5.40 6.19
CA SER A 52 -7.71 6.30 6.32
C SER A 52 -9.04 5.59 6.62
N ARG A 53 -9.03 4.24 6.70
CA ARG A 53 -10.22 3.43 7.02
C ARG A 53 -10.38 3.25 8.52
N ASP A 54 -11.61 2.91 8.95
CA ASP A 54 -11.91 2.60 10.35
C ASP A 54 -11.24 1.27 10.74
N THR A 55 -10.48 1.28 11.84
CA THR A 55 -9.69 0.12 12.29
C THR A 55 -10.23 -0.56 13.54
N GLN A 56 -11.16 0.08 14.26
CA GLN A 56 -11.60 -0.33 15.60
C GLN A 56 -12.17 -1.76 15.66
N GLN A 57 -12.86 -2.18 14.60
CA GLN A 57 -13.48 -3.50 14.51
C GLN A 57 -12.76 -4.42 13.52
N SER A 58 -11.57 -4.03 13.00
CA SER A 58 -10.84 -4.83 12.03
C SER A 58 -10.42 -6.17 12.62
N THR A 59 -10.64 -7.24 11.85
CA THR A 59 -10.12 -8.58 12.15
C THR A 59 -8.61 -8.65 11.89
N PRO A 60 -7.89 -9.66 12.42
CA PRO A 60 -6.47 -9.86 12.13
C PRO A 60 -6.15 -9.88 10.63
N ASP A 61 -6.94 -10.59 9.82
CA ASP A 61 -6.77 -10.70 8.37
C ASP A 61 -7.00 -9.35 7.68
N GLN A 62 -8.03 -8.60 8.10
CA GLN A 62 -8.28 -7.24 7.59
C GLN A 62 -7.15 -6.27 7.95
N MET A 63 -6.57 -6.40 9.14
CA MET A 63 -5.40 -5.60 9.54
C MET A 63 -4.17 -5.96 8.71
N ALA A 64 -3.93 -7.25 8.47
CA ALA A 64 -2.83 -7.70 7.62
C ALA A 64 -3.02 -7.20 6.18
N THR A 65 -4.20 -7.39 5.59
CA THR A 65 -4.56 -6.90 4.25
C THR A 65 -4.31 -5.40 4.13
N ALA A 66 -4.85 -4.60 5.06
CA ALA A 66 -4.71 -3.16 5.04
C ALA A 66 -3.26 -2.69 5.14
N THR A 67 -2.47 -3.37 5.97
CA THR A 67 -1.04 -3.07 6.13
C THR A 67 -0.26 -3.38 4.86
N ILE A 68 -0.51 -4.54 4.23
CA ILE A 68 0.18 -4.95 3.00
C ILE A 68 -0.22 -4.04 1.84
N GLU A 69 -1.50 -3.66 1.71
CA GLU A 69 -1.96 -2.66 0.74
C GLU A 69 -1.14 -1.37 0.89
N THR A 70 -1.04 -0.83 2.11
CA THR A 70 -0.29 0.39 2.40
C THR A 70 1.20 0.25 2.10
N ILE A 71 1.82 -0.89 2.42
CA ILE A 71 3.23 -1.15 2.14
C ILE A 71 3.48 -1.20 0.64
N THR A 72 2.66 -1.93 -0.11
CA THR A 72 2.83 -2.05 -1.56
C THR A 72 2.63 -0.71 -2.26
N GLU A 73 1.60 0.05 -1.92
CA GLU A 73 1.34 1.39 -2.45
C GLU A 73 2.49 2.35 -2.12
N ASN A 74 2.91 2.42 -0.86
CA ASN A 74 4.03 3.29 -0.47
C ASN A 74 5.40 2.84 -0.99
N THR A 75 5.59 1.58 -1.37
CA THR A 75 6.79 1.16 -2.11
C THR A 75 6.88 1.88 -3.45
N HIS A 76 5.76 2.08 -4.13
CA HIS A 76 5.69 2.92 -5.32
C HIS A 76 5.90 4.40 -4.98
N ASP A 77 5.10 4.95 -4.06
CA ASP A 77 5.02 6.39 -3.80
C ASP A 77 6.25 6.96 -3.08
N ALA A 78 6.84 6.18 -2.19
CA ALA A 78 7.90 6.66 -1.31
C ALA A 78 9.29 6.07 -1.63
N ILE A 79 9.41 5.15 -2.58
CA ILE A 79 10.70 4.55 -2.94
C ILE A 79 10.92 4.63 -4.45
N ILE A 80 10.14 3.89 -5.24
CA ILE A 80 10.42 3.74 -6.67
C ILE A 80 10.12 5.04 -7.45
N GLY A 81 9.02 5.71 -7.14
CA GLY A 81 8.66 6.97 -7.79
C GLY A 81 9.74 8.05 -7.64
N PRO A 82 10.15 8.39 -6.40
CA PRO A 82 11.25 9.33 -6.20
C PRO A 82 12.55 8.91 -6.87
N LEU A 83 12.90 7.60 -6.86
CA LEU A 83 14.11 7.09 -7.52
C LEU A 83 14.05 7.25 -9.03
N VAL A 84 12.94 6.92 -9.68
CA VAL A 84 12.75 7.10 -11.13
C VAL A 84 12.93 8.56 -11.50
N PHE A 85 12.28 9.46 -10.79
CA PHE A 85 12.38 10.89 -11.07
C PHE A 85 13.76 11.48 -10.72
N PHE A 86 14.44 10.90 -9.73
CA PHE A 86 15.82 11.26 -9.46
C PHE A 86 16.77 10.87 -10.61
N VAL A 87 16.60 9.69 -11.19
CA VAL A 87 17.39 9.23 -12.34
C VAL A 87 17.14 10.10 -13.58
N LEU A 88 15.88 10.51 -13.81
CA LEU A 88 15.50 11.30 -14.99
C LEU A 88 15.86 12.78 -14.88
N LEU A 89 15.64 13.39 -13.73
CA LEU A 89 15.68 14.84 -13.54
C LEU A 89 16.56 15.26 -12.33
N GLY A 90 17.26 14.34 -11.70
CA GLY A 90 18.06 14.62 -10.50
C GLY A 90 17.22 14.98 -9.28
N VAL A 91 17.80 15.78 -8.38
CA VAL A 91 17.16 16.23 -7.15
C VAL A 91 15.81 16.94 -7.39
N PRO A 92 15.70 17.89 -8.35
CA PRO A 92 14.41 18.53 -8.63
C PRO A 92 13.31 17.54 -8.99
N GLY A 93 13.61 16.49 -9.75
CA GLY A 93 12.65 15.46 -10.13
C GLY A 93 12.13 14.68 -8.92
N ALA A 94 13.03 14.21 -8.05
CA ALA A 94 12.63 13.50 -6.83
C ALA A 94 11.75 14.37 -5.91
N VAL A 95 12.11 15.64 -5.76
CA VAL A 95 11.33 16.60 -4.95
C VAL A 95 9.95 16.85 -5.60
N LEU A 96 9.91 17.07 -6.92
CA LEU A 96 8.65 17.26 -7.65
C LEU A 96 7.69 16.09 -7.44
N PHE A 97 8.17 14.87 -7.64
CA PHE A 97 7.36 13.66 -7.43
C PHE A 97 6.80 13.59 -6.00
N ARG A 98 7.66 13.81 -4.99
CA ARG A 98 7.25 13.77 -3.57
C ARG A 98 6.26 14.88 -3.23
N LEU A 99 6.43 16.06 -3.78
CA LEU A 99 5.47 17.17 -3.57
C LEU A 99 4.12 16.84 -4.19
N ALA A 100 4.08 16.36 -5.44
CA ALA A 100 2.82 15.98 -6.09
C ALA A 100 2.07 14.91 -5.29
N ASN A 101 2.76 13.85 -4.88
CA ASN A 101 2.20 12.77 -4.06
C ASN A 101 1.71 13.30 -2.69
N THR A 102 2.46 14.19 -2.03
CA THR A 102 2.03 14.79 -0.76
C THR A 102 0.79 15.68 -0.95
N LEU A 103 0.74 16.45 -2.02
CA LEU A 103 -0.42 17.31 -2.33
C LEU A 103 -1.67 16.48 -2.63
N ASP A 104 -1.54 15.35 -3.34
CA ASP A 104 -2.64 14.42 -3.53
C ASP A 104 -3.12 13.83 -2.20
N ALA A 105 -2.21 13.35 -1.37
CA ALA A 105 -2.54 12.81 -0.04
C ALA A 105 -3.27 13.82 0.86
N MET A 106 -2.96 15.12 0.75
CA MET A 106 -3.58 16.17 1.56
C MET A 106 -4.89 16.71 0.98
N TRP A 107 -5.01 16.78 -0.36
CA TRP A 107 -6.11 17.48 -1.04
C TRP A 107 -6.90 16.63 -2.03
N GLY A 108 -6.39 15.47 -2.42
CA GLY A 108 -7.03 14.59 -3.41
C GLY A 108 -8.36 13.99 -2.96
N TYR A 109 -8.64 14.01 -1.64
CA TYR A 109 -9.95 13.60 -1.13
C TYR A 109 -11.04 14.58 -1.57
N ARG A 110 -12.11 14.03 -2.16
CA ARG A 110 -13.28 14.82 -2.59
C ARG A 110 -14.02 15.37 -1.38
N THR A 111 -13.71 16.61 -1.03
CA THR A 111 -14.43 17.39 -0.04
C THR A 111 -14.95 18.67 -0.71
N PRO A 112 -16.05 19.28 -0.24
CA PRO A 112 -16.54 20.54 -0.82
C PRO A 112 -15.47 21.63 -0.91
N ARG A 113 -14.52 21.64 0.02
CA ARG A 113 -13.43 22.61 0.08
C ARG A 113 -12.38 22.41 -1.02
N TYR A 114 -12.10 21.16 -1.39
CA TYR A 114 -10.99 20.79 -2.29
C TYR A 114 -11.46 20.22 -3.64
N GLU A 115 -12.76 20.30 -3.97
CA GLU A 115 -13.35 19.65 -5.15
C GLU A 115 -12.64 20.03 -6.46
N LEU A 116 -12.27 21.29 -6.66
CA LEU A 116 -11.58 21.73 -7.86
C LEU A 116 -10.05 21.62 -7.73
N PHE A 117 -9.51 22.09 -6.62
CA PHE A 117 -8.07 22.17 -6.38
C PHE A 117 -7.44 20.78 -6.18
N GLY A 118 -8.11 19.92 -5.42
CA GLY A 118 -7.68 18.55 -5.19
C GLY A 118 -7.66 17.71 -6.46
N LYS A 119 -8.57 17.95 -7.42
CA LYS A 119 -8.54 17.28 -8.73
C LYS A 119 -7.25 17.53 -9.51
N CYS A 120 -6.67 18.73 -9.39
CA CYS A 120 -5.41 19.04 -10.06
C CYS A 120 -4.27 18.22 -9.42
N ALA A 121 -4.19 18.19 -8.08
CA ALA A 121 -3.20 17.41 -7.36
C ALA A 121 -3.30 15.91 -7.68
N ALA A 122 -4.50 15.34 -7.62
CA ALA A 122 -4.75 13.94 -7.95
C ALA A 122 -4.36 13.58 -9.39
N ARG A 123 -4.68 14.43 -10.37
CA ARG A 123 -4.28 14.21 -11.77
C ARG A 123 -2.78 14.31 -11.98
N MET A 124 -2.12 15.26 -11.32
CA MET A 124 -0.65 15.36 -11.38
C MET A 124 0.01 14.12 -10.81
N ASP A 125 -0.44 13.64 -9.66
CA ASP A 125 0.05 12.41 -9.05
C ASP A 125 -0.18 11.20 -9.95
N ASP A 126 -1.38 11.05 -10.50
CA ASP A 126 -1.71 9.98 -11.46
C ASP A 126 -0.78 9.98 -12.68
N ILE A 127 -0.50 11.14 -13.27
CA ILE A 127 0.37 11.28 -14.45
C ILE A 127 1.82 10.97 -14.08
N LEU A 128 2.35 11.58 -13.03
CA LEU A 128 3.72 11.36 -12.60
C LEU A 128 3.94 9.92 -12.11
N GLY A 129 2.97 9.33 -11.42
CA GLY A 129 2.99 7.96 -10.94
C GLY A 129 2.83 6.90 -12.04
N TYR A 130 2.40 7.28 -13.27
CA TYR A 130 2.04 6.32 -14.30
C TYR A 130 3.17 5.35 -14.68
N VAL A 131 4.34 5.84 -15.02
CA VAL A 131 5.52 5.02 -15.37
C VAL A 131 6.10 4.33 -14.14
N PRO A 132 6.35 5.02 -13.01
CA PRO A 132 6.84 4.39 -11.80
C PRO A 132 5.97 3.22 -11.30
N ALA A 133 4.63 3.33 -11.38
CA ALA A 133 3.74 2.25 -10.92
C ALA A 133 3.90 0.98 -11.74
N ARG A 134 4.07 1.08 -13.06
CA ARG A 134 4.31 -0.07 -13.93
C ARG A 134 5.67 -0.70 -13.64
N LEU A 135 6.69 0.12 -13.46
CA LEU A 135 8.02 -0.37 -13.08
C LEU A 135 7.97 -1.07 -11.71
N THR A 136 7.33 -0.46 -10.70
CA THR A 136 7.16 -1.06 -9.38
C THR A 136 6.44 -2.41 -9.47
N SER A 137 5.35 -2.48 -10.24
CA SER A 137 4.58 -3.72 -10.42
C SER A 137 5.40 -4.84 -11.03
N ILE A 138 6.24 -4.52 -12.04
CA ILE A 138 7.15 -5.49 -12.66
C ILE A 138 8.24 -5.93 -11.68
N LEU A 139 8.84 -5.00 -10.95
CA LEU A 139 9.87 -5.31 -9.95
C LEU A 139 9.31 -6.20 -8.82
N MET A 140 8.10 -5.93 -8.34
CA MET A 140 7.42 -6.77 -7.37
C MET A 140 7.13 -8.18 -7.93
N ALA A 141 6.69 -8.29 -9.17
CA ALA A 141 6.48 -9.59 -9.81
C ALA A 141 7.80 -10.38 -9.92
N LEU A 142 8.89 -9.72 -10.29
CA LEU A 142 10.22 -10.33 -10.42
C LEU A 142 10.85 -10.70 -9.06
N SER A 143 10.46 -10.06 -7.96
CA SER A 143 11.00 -10.34 -6.62
C SER A 143 10.66 -11.76 -6.14
N ASN A 144 9.60 -12.38 -6.67
CA ASN A 144 9.24 -13.76 -6.39
C ASN A 144 9.05 -14.55 -7.70
N PRO A 145 10.12 -15.13 -8.26
CA PRO A 145 10.05 -15.87 -9.52
C PRO A 145 9.06 -17.04 -9.52
N VAL A 146 8.83 -17.68 -8.38
CA VAL A 146 7.87 -18.80 -8.24
C VAL A 146 6.45 -18.33 -8.51
N ASN A 147 6.09 -17.14 -8.04
CA ASN A 147 4.77 -16.55 -8.21
C ASN A 147 4.69 -15.51 -9.33
N PHE A 148 5.73 -15.40 -10.19
CA PHE A 148 5.78 -14.39 -11.25
C PHE A 148 4.53 -14.41 -12.14
N THR A 149 4.11 -15.58 -12.59
CA THR A 149 2.92 -15.74 -13.44
C THR A 149 1.63 -15.32 -12.72
N LYS A 150 1.52 -15.61 -11.42
CA LYS A 150 0.38 -15.20 -10.58
C LYS A 150 0.35 -13.68 -10.44
N ALA A 151 1.50 -13.06 -10.19
CA ALA A 151 1.62 -11.60 -10.12
C ALA A 151 1.23 -10.92 -11.44
N MET A 152 1.73 -11.43 -12.58
CA MET A 152 1.38 -10.89 -13.88
C MET A 152 -0.12 -11.03 -14.22
N LYS A 153 -0.72 -12.18 -13.89
CA LYS A 153 -2.17 -12.36 -14.04
C LYS A 153 -2.94 -11.38 -13.15
N SER A 154 -2.55 -11.23 -11.87
CA SER A 154 -3.20 -10.28 -10.96
C SER A 154 -3.12 -8.84 -11.48
N ILE A 155 -1.98 -8.40 -12.00
CA ILE A 155 -1.81 -7.08 -12.61
C ILE A 155 -2.81 -6.91 -13.79
N LEU A 156 -2.89 -7.88 -14.68
CA LEU A 156 -3.67 -7.78 -15.91
C LEU A 156 -5.18 -7.88 -15.67
N PHE A 157 -5.62 -8.76 -14.78
CA PHE A 157 -7.04 -9.08 -14.61
C PHE A 157 -7.72 -8.31 -13.48
N THR A 158 -7.01 -8.05 -12.37
CA THR A 158 -7.59 -7.36 -11.21
C THR A 158 -7.06 -5.95 -11.02
N GLY A 159 -5.75 -5.74 -11.17
CA GLY A 159 -5.12 -4.44 -10.96
C GLY A 159 -5.66 -3.34 -11.88
N ARG A 160 -5.89 -3.67 -13.16
CA ARG A 160 -6.44 -2.72 -14.15
C ARG A 160 -7.88 -2.28 -13.88
N ARG A 161 -8.62 -3.05 -13.10
CA ARG A 161 -10.03 -2.76 -12.77
C ARG A 161 -10.18 -1.94 -11.47
N TRP A 162 -9.07 -1.69 -10.79
CA TRP A 162 -9.08 -0.88 -9.59
C TRP A 162 -9.36 0.58 -9.91
N TYR A 163 -9.97 1.32 -8.98
CA TYR A 163 -10.32 2.74 -9.18
C TYR A 163 -9.11 3.66 -9.42
N SER A 164 -7.94 3.35 -8.83
CA SER A 164 -6.67 4.02 -9.15
C SER A 164 -5.85 3.15 -10.11
N THR A 165 -5.50 3.72 -11.26
CA THR A 165 -4.72 3.03 -12.31
C THR A 165 -3.27 2.77 -11.92
N ASN A 166 -2.76 3.43 -10.89
CA ASN A 166 -1.42 3.26 -10.36
C ASN A 166 -1.41 2.31 -9.16
N ALA A 167 -2.12 2.65 -8.08
CA ALA A 167 -2.20 1.84 -6.87
C ALA A 167 -2.73 0.42 -7.14
N GLY A 168 -3.73 0.29 -8.02
CA GLY A 168 -4.30 -1.01 -8.36
C GLY A 168 -3.29 -1.99 -8.96
N LEU A 169 -2.42 -1.52 -9.86
CA LEU A 169 -1.39 -2.37 -10.47
C LEU A 169 -0.36 -2.83 -9.45
N VAL A 170 0.09 -1.90 -8.60
CA VAL A 170 1.11 -2.16 -7.59
C VAL A 170 0.60 -3.13 -6.51
N MET A 171 -0.61 -2.89 -5.98
CA MET A 171 -1.23 -3.78 -4.99
C MET A 171 -1.54 -5.16 -5.59
N ALA A 172 -2.01 -5.23 -6.84
CA ALA A 172 -2.25 -6.51 -7.51
C ALA A 172 -0.95 -7.30 -7.75
N ALA A 173 0.15 -6.61 -8.08
CA ALA A 173 1.47 -7.22 -8.19
C ALA A 173 1.92 -7.82 -6.85
N GLY A 174 1.78 -7.05 -5.76
CA GLY A 174 2.08 -7.53 -4.41
C GLY A 174 1.22 -8.71 -4.00
N ALA A 175 -0.10 -8.66 -4.25
CA ALA A 175 -1.01 -9.77 -3.99
C ALA A 175 -0.59 -11.06 -4.71
N GLY A 176 -0.31 -10.96 -6.00
CA GLY A 176 0.12 -12.11 -6.79
C GLY A 176 1.51 -12.63 -6.42
N ALA A 177 2.48 -11.75 -6.14
CA ALA A 177 3.83 -12.14 -5.75
C ALA A 177 3.87 -12.85 -4.39
N LEU A 178 3.00 -12.45 -3.46
CA LEU A 178 2.84 -13.08 -2.14
C LEU A 178 1.87 -14.27 -2.16
N ASN A 179 1.12 -14.46 -3.23
CA ASN A 179 0.03 -15.44 -3.38
C ASN A 179 -1.06 -15.26 -2.32
N ILE A 180 -1.50 -14.03 -2.10
CA ILE A 180 -2.54 -13.66 -1.14
C ILE A 180 -3.65 -12.83 -1.80
N ARG A 181 -4.78 -12.73 -1.13
CA ARG A 181 -5.87 -11.82 -1.51
C ARG A 181 -5.72 -10.49 -0.79
N LEU A 182 -5.82 -9.39 -1.54
CA LEU A 182 -5.92 -8.02 -1.04
C LEU A 182 -7.24 -7.40 -1.51
N GLY A 183 -7.55 -6.18 -1.06
CA GLY A 183 -8.82 -5.54 -1.40
C GLY A 183 -9.97 -5.99 -0.49
N GLY A 184 -11.15 -6.14 -1.08
CA GLY A 184 -12.37 -6.48 -0.33
C GLY A 184 -12.97 -5.29 0.43
N ASP A 185 -14.05 -5.54 1.15
CA ASP A 185 -14.83 -4.50 1.81
C ASP A 185 -14.03 -3.79 2.91
N ALA A 186 -14.22 -2.47 3.03
CA ALA A 186 -13.60 -1.67 4.07
C ALA A 186 -14.59 -0.61 4.58
N ILE A 187 -14.46 -0.23 5.86
CA ILE A 187 -15.32 0.77 6.50
C ILE A 187 -14.58 2.10 6.52
N TYR A 188 -15.26 3.16 6.09
CA TYR A 188 -14.77 4.54 6.10
C TYR A 188 -15.84 5.43 6.73
N ASN A 189 -15.54 6.08 7.84
CA ASN A 189 -16.48 6.93 8.59
C ASN A 189 -17.81 6.20 8.88
N GLY A 190 -17.75 4.94 9.33
CA GLY A 190 -18.89 4.10 9.64
C GLY A 190 -19.63 3.52 8.42
N ILE A 191 -19.22 3.85 7.18
CA ILE A 191 -19.86 3.40 5.94
C ILE A 191 -19.03 2.29 5.31
N SER A 192 -19.63 1.12 5.09
CA SER A 192 -18.99 0.03 4.35
C SER A 192 -18.93 0.35 2.86
N LYS A 193 -17.71 0.29 2.29
CA LYS A 193 -17.47 0.45 0.85
C LYS A 193 -17.02 -0.89 0.27
N LYS A 194 -17.75 -1.35 -0.73
CA LYS A 194 -17.35 -2.51 -1.54
C LYS A 194 -16.15 -2.13 -2.40
N ARG A 195 -15.08 -2.92 -2.31
CA ARG A 195 -13.90 -2.78 -3.14
C ARG A 195 -13.63 -4.09 -3.86
N LEU A 196 -13.00 -3.99 -5.01
CA LEU A 196 -12.61 -5.17 -5.77
C LEU A 196 -11.60 -6.02 -4.96
N MET A 197 -11.66 -7.32 -5.12
CA MET A 197 -10.59 -8.21 -4.64
C MET A 197 -9.43 -8.16 -5.62
N LEU A 198 -8.22 -8.08 -5.08
CA LEU A 198 -6.95 -8.17 -5.81
C LEU A 198 -6.31 -9.53 -5.52
N GLY A 199 -5.63 -10.08 -6.52
CA GLY A 199 -5.17 -11.46 -6.51
C GLY A 199 -6.04 -12.28 -7.48
N HIS A 200 -5.43 -12.97 -8.44
CA HIS A 200 -6.15 -13.67 -9.51
C HIS A 200 -6.30 -15.16 -9.26
N ASP A 201 -5.56 -15.71 -8.31
CA ASP A 201 -5.56 -17.14 -8.06
C ASP A 201 -6.70 -17.53 -7.10
N GLU A 202 -7.47 -18.56 -7.47
CA GLU A 202 -8.52 -19.11 -6.61
C GLU A 202 -7.93 -19.74 -5.32
N ASP A 203 -6.69 -20.21 -5.40
CA ASP A 203 -5.93 -20.76 -4.28
C ASP A 203 -5.21 -19.73 -3.42
N ALA A 204 -5.40 -18.43 -3.72
CA ALA A 204 -4.77 -17.38 -2.92
C ALA A 204 -5.38 -17.32 -1.52
N GLU A 205 -4.50 -17.29 -0.51
CA GLU A 205 -4.89 -17.27 0.90
C GLU A 205 -5.28 -15.87 1.36
N SER A 206 -5.98 -15.79 2.49
CA SER A 206 -6.17 -14.53 3.20
C SER A 206 -4.84 -14.03 3.75
N ALA A 207 -4.61 -12.72 3.70
CA ALA A 207 -3.39 -12.12 4.21
C ALA A 207 -3.23 -12.35 5.71
N GLN A 208 -2.03 -12.72 6.14
CA GLN A 208 -1.69 -13.00 7.53
C GLN A 208 -0.60 -12.07 8.05
N ALA A 209 -0.40 -12.03 9.37
CA ALA A 209 0.62 -11.21 10.00
C ALA A 209 2.06 -11.53 9.53
N SER A 210 2.33 -12.78 9.13
CA SER A 210 3.61 -13.22 8.53
C SER A 210 3.85 -12.58 7.16
N ASP A 211 2.80 -12.33 6.39
CA ASP A 211 2.89 -11.78 5.05
C ASP A 211 3.25 -10.29 5.06
N ILE A 212 2.93 -9.58 6.16
CA ILE A 212 3.38 -8.19 6.34
C ILE A 212 4.91 -8.11 6.26
N GLN A 213 5.63 -9.03 6.90
CA GLN A 213 7.11 -9.02 6.82
C GLN A 213 7.61 -9.38 5.43
N ARG A 214 6.93 -10.30 4.74
CA ARG A 214 7.24 -10.69 3.35
C ARG A 214 6.97 -9.57 2.35
N SER A 215 6.08 -8.65 2.66
CA SER A 215 5.73 -7.50 1.82
C SER A 215 6.68 -6.31 1.95
N ILE A 216 7.62 -6.33 2.91
CA ILE A 216 8.64 -5.29 3.06
C ILE A 216 9.80 -5.65 2.12
N TRP A 217 9.75 -5.10 0.94
CA TRP A 217 10.67 -5.32 -0.19
C TRP A 217 12.06 -4.68 0.01
#